data_f51a02d00251ddf85878f53d3ffe9cb9
#
_entry.id   f51a02d00251ddf85878f53d3ffe9cb9
#
_cell.length_a   1.000
_cell.length_b   1.000
_cell.length_c   1.000
_cell.angle_alpha   90.00
_cell.angle_beta   90.00
_cell.angle_gamma   90.00
#
_symmetry.space_group_name_H-M   'P 1'
#
loop_
_entity.id
_entity.type
_entity.pdbx_description
1 polymer ?
#
loop_
_entity_poly.entity_id
_entity_poly.type
_entity_poly.pdbx_seq_one_letter_code
_entity_poly.pdbx_strand_id
1 'polypeptide(L)'
;MTLPDWLPELKDKEILRADFIAGLTVALILIPQSMAYAQLAGLPAYYGLYASLLPTMIAAFFGSSRQLATGPVAMVSLMTAAALEPLATAGSEAFVGYAVLLALMVGIFQLVLGMFRLGVLLNFLSHPVILGFVNAAAIIIGTSQLGKIFGVTADKGEYHYEFVINTIGAAMESTHWPTLCMAILAFGIMIGVRRFKPRLPAVLIAVITTTILAWLFGFEKHITVKTDQISNQKIRTALMYDVLEARRITNLQEKYVEAQKDHAAKAEDIGDDSATLMTERQGLEQIKFQLDQLNERAGSYHKELFNTPLYAIGEDEAMQFFTRSDIGGQDETAEETGLFDQPWFITSYSSGVVGLQTGGKVIGEVPRGLPGFSMPKFEWSAIMHLIGATITIALIGFMEAISIAKAMAAKTRQSLSADRELIGQGMSNIVGSMFQAYPVSGSFSRSA
;
A
#
# COMPACT_ATOMS: atom_id res chain seq x y z
N MET A 1 -18.40 -16.71 -23.95
CA MET A 1 -18.40 -16.55 -22.48
C MET A 1 -19.78 -16.93 -21.97
N THR A 2 -19.88 -17.98 -21.19
CA THR A 2 -21.12 -18.36 -20.53
C THR A 2 -21.28 -17.48 -19.29
N LEU A 3 -22.52 -17.02 -19.03
CA LEU A 3 -22.86 -16.30 -17.79
C LEU A 3 -22.41 -17.12 -16.58
N PRO A 4 -22.04 -16.48 -15.46
CA PRO A 4 -21.65 -17.18 -14.25
C PRO A 4 -22.74 -18.13 -13.78
N ASP A 5 -22.36 -19.35 -13.40
CA ASP A 5 -23.31 -20.41 -13.00
C ASP A 5 -24.12 -20.07 -11.73
N TRP A 6 -23.67 -19.08 -10.94
CA TRP A 6 -24.33 -18.60 -9.73
C TRP A 6 -25.42 -17.53 -9.98
N LEU A 7 -25.43 -16.89 -11.16
CA LEU A 7 -26.35 -15.79 -11.46
C LEU A 7 -27.86 -16.19 -11.35
N PRO A 8 -28.28 -17.39 -11.78
CA PRO A 8 -29.67 -17.84 -11.59
C PRO A 8 -30.06 -18.06 -10.13
N GLU A 9 -29.09 -18.39 -9.26
CA GLU A 9 -29.31 -18.68 -7.83
C GLU A 9 -29.66 -17.43 -7.03
N LEU A 10 -29.33 -16.23 -7.51
CA LEU A 10 -29.73 -14.95 -6.90
C LEU A 10 -31.24 -14.70 -6.87
N LYS A 11 -32.02 -15.51 -7.58
CA LYS A 11 -33.50 -15.47 -7.50
C LYS A 11 -34.02 -16.06 -6.18
N ASP A 12 -33.22 -16.89 -5.52
CA ASP A 12 -33.53 -17.44 -4.22
C ASP A 12 -33.24 -16.41 -3.12
N LYS A 13 -34.28 -16.01 -2.38
CA LYS A 13 -34.17 -14.99 -1.32
C LYS A 13 -33.28 -15.44 -0.13
N GLU A 14 -33.22 -16.73 0.15
CA GLU A 14 -32.39 -17.26 1.24
C GLU A 14 -30.91 -17.19 0.86
N ILE A 15 -30.57 -17.58 -0.37
CA ILE A 15 -29.21 -17.48 -0.91
C ILE A 15 -28.79 -16.02 -0.97
N LEU A 16 -29.63 -15.15 -1.54
CA LEU A 16 -29.33 -13.72 -1.64
C LEU A 16 -29.07 -13.07 -0.27
N ARG A 17 -29.86 -13.44 0.75
CA ARG A 17 -29.68 -12.94 2.11
C ARG A 17 -28.37 -13.45 2.72
N ALA A 18 -28.05 -14.72 2.52
CA ALA A 18 -26.79 -15.32 3.00
C ALA A 18 -25.56 -14.66 2.35
N ASP A 19 -25.61 -14.47 1.03
CA ASP A 19 -24.54 -13.82 0.27
C ASP A 19 -24.37 -12.35 0.65
N PHE A 20 -25.47 -11.63 0.89
CA PHE A 20 -25.40 -10.24 1.34
C PHE A 20 -24.73 -10.12 2.72
N ILE A 21 -25.10 -11.00 3.67
CA ILE A 21 -24.50 -10.98 5.01
C ILE A 21 -23.03 -11.37 4.93
N ALA A 22 -22.67 -12.38 4.14
CA ALA A 22 -21.30 -12.79 3.92
C ALA A 22 -20.47 -11.66 3.26
N GLY A 23 -21.01 -11.06 2.20
CA GLY A 23 -20.38 -9.95 1.50
C GLY A 23 -20.14 -8.73 2.40
N LEU A 24 -21.14 -8.34 3.21
CA LEU A 24 -21.01 -7.26 4.17
C LEU A 24 -19.94 -7.56 5.22
N THR A 25 -19.89 -8.78 5.74
CA THR A 25 -18.88 -9.20 6.71
C THR A 25 -17.48 -9.13 6.12
N VAL A 26 -17.30 -9.64 4.89
CA VAL A 26 -16.02 -9.60 4.19
C VAL A 26 -15.63 -8.14 3.88
N ALA A 27 -16.55 -7.30 3.43
CA ALA A 27 -16.28 -5.89 3.14
C ALA A 27 -15.77 -5.13 4.37
N LEU A 28 -16.39 -5.34 5.54
CA LEU A 28 -15.96 -4.69 6.78
C LEU A 28 -14.55 -5.12 7.24
N ILE A 29 -14.17 -6.36 6.98
CA ILE A 29 -12.81 -6.86 7.26
C ILE A 29 -11.83 -6.36 6.20
N LEU A 30 -12.27 -6.30 4.94
CA LEU A 30 -11.44 -5.95 3.80
C LEU A 30 -10.95 -4.50 3.85
N ILE A 31 -11.75 -3.57 4.34
CA ILE A 31 -11.39 -2.14 4.42
C ILE A 31 -10.06 -1.94 5.16
N PRO A 32 -9.92 -2.24 6.47
CA PRO A 32 -8.65 -2.04 7.17
C PRO A 32 -7.54 -2.94 6.64
N GLN A 33 -7.85 -4.16 6.23
CA GLN A 33 -6.87 -5.11 5.73
C GLN A 33 -6.26 -4.68 4.41
N SER A 34 -7.06 -4.19 3.47
CA SER A 34 -6.58 -3.73 2.17
C SER A 34 -5.70 -2.48 2.29
N MET A 35 -6.06 -1.56 3.19
CA MET A 35 -5.27 -0.38 3.51
C MET A 35 -3.90 -0.76 4.08
N ALA A 36 -3.85 -1.75 4.98
CA ALA A 36 -2.58 -2.28 5.52
C ALA A 36 -1.73 -2.94 4.41
N TYR A 37 -2.33 -3.66 3.48
CA TYR A 37 -1.62 -4.29 2.37
C TYR A 37 -1.10 -3.28 1.35
N ALA A 38 -1.80 -2.19 1.09
CA ALA A 38 -1.27 -1.09 0.28
C ALA A 38 -0.01 -0.48 0.91
N GLN A 39 -0.01 -0.28 2.23
CA GLN A 39 1.18 0.18 2.95
C GLN A 39 2.35 -0.81 2.88
N LEU A 40 2.06 -2.13 2.93
CA LEU A 40 3.08 -3.17 2.70
C LEU A 40 3.64 -3.11 1.28
N ALA A 41 2.82 -2.75 0.30
CA ALA A 41 3.25 -2.55 -1.07
C ALA A 41 4.03 -1.24 -1.28
N GLY A 42 4.21 -0.41 -0.24
CA GLY A 42 4.86 0.90 -0.36
C GLY A 42 3.96 1.99 -0.95
N LEU A 43 2.65 1.73 -1.01
CA LEU A 43 1.64 2.63 -1.58
C LEU A 43 0.87 3.37 -0.49
N PRO A 44 0.31 4.56 -0.78
CA PRO A 44 -0.70 5.17 0.08
C PRO A 44 -1.86 4.21 0.34
N ALA A 45 -2.37 4.21 1.58
CA ALA A 45 -3.32 3.20 2.05
C ALA A 45 -4.61 3.11 1.22
N TYR A 46 -5.10 4.23 0.69
CA TYR A 46 -6.34 4.26 -0.11
C TYR A 46 -6.26 3.47 -1.42
N TYR A 47 -5.06 3.22 -1.97
CA TYR A 47 -4.90 2.31 -3.13
C TYR A 47 -5.30 0.87 -2.81
N GLY A 48 -5.26 0.48 -1.53
CA GLY A 48 -5.82 -0.79 -1.08
C GLY A 48 -7.32 -0.87 -1.27
N LEU A 49 -8.04 0.23 -1.02
CA LEU A 49 -9.49 0.29 -1.26
C LEU A 49 -9.81 0.20 -2.76
N TYR A 50 -9.04 0.87 -3.61
CA TYR A 50 -9.18 0.78 -5.07
C TYR A 50 -8.97 -0.65 -5.57
N ALA A 51 -7.92 -1.31 -5.09
CA ALA A 51 -7.61 -2.70 -5.42
C ALA A 51 -8.63 -3.71 -4.85
N SER A 52 -9.46 -3.30 -3.88
CA SER A 52 -10.49 -4.15 -3.27
C SER A 52 -11.85 -4.06 -3.97
N LEU A 53 -12.11 -3.01 -4.72
CA LEU A 53 -13.44 -2.74 -5.28
C LEU A 53 -13.64 -3.47 -6.61
N LEU A 54 -13.11 -2.91 -7.69
CA LEU A 54 -13.33 -3.42 -9.04
C LEU A 54 -12.65 -4.78 -9.29
N PRO A 55 -11.40 -5.01 -8.87
CA PRO A 55 -10.78 -6.31 -9.04
C PRO A 55 -11.58 -7.46 -8.45
N THR A 56 -12.14 -7.28 -7.24
CA THR A 56 -12.96 -8.30 -6.57
C THR A 56 -14.23 -8.62 -7.37
N MET A 57 -14.91 -7.59 -7.88
CA MET A 57 -16.12 -7.77 -8.70
C MET A 57 -15.81 -8.52 -10.01
N ILE A 58 -14.75 -8.12 -10.72
CA ILE A 58 -14.35 -8.75 -11.98
C ILE A 58 -13.95 -10.21 -11.76
N ALA A 59 -13.18 -10.51 -10.71
CA ALA A 59 -12.81 -11.89 -10.37
C ALA A 59 -14.05 -12.75 -10.10
N ALA A 60 -15.07 -12.24 -9.43
CA ALA A 60 -16.33 -12.95 -9.17
C ALA A 60 -17.11 -13.26 -10.44
N PHE A 61 -17.04 -12.41 -11.48
CA PHE A 61 -17.71 -12.65 -12.75
C PHE A 61 -16.99 -13.66 -13.66
N PHE A 62 -15.67 -13.63 -13.68
CA PHE A 62 -14.86 -14.42 -14.63
C PHE A 62 -14.25 -15.68 -14.02
N GLY A 63 -14.08 -15.72 -12.69
CA GLY A 63 -13.57 -16.89 -11.97
C GLY A 63 -14.51 -18.08 -11.97
N SER A 64 -14.04 -19.23 -11.47
CA SER A 64 -14.81 -20.45 -11.31
C SER A 64 -15.11 -20.78 -9.85
N SER A 65 -14.35 -20.25 -8.92
CA SER A 65 -14.53 -20.48 -7.50
C SER A 65 -15.55 -19.52 -6.90
N ARG A 66 -16.56 -20.05 -6.19
CA ARG A 66 -17.59 -19.26 -5.53
C ARG A 66 -17.13 -18.65 -4.21
N GLN A 67 -16.08 -19.21 -3.61
CA GLN A 67 -15.60 -18.82 -2.28
C GLN A 67 -14.27 -18.04 -2.33
N LEU A 68 -13.57 -18.05 -3.45
CA LEU A 68 -12.28 -17.35 -3.56
C LEU A 68 -12.50 -15.83 -3.59
N ALA A 69 -12.12 -15.16 -2.53
CA ALA A 69 -12.12 -13.71 -2.48
C ALA A 69 -10.81 -13.17 -3.08
N THR A 70 -10.86 -12.61 -4.28
CA THR A 70 -9.74 -11.93 -4.93
C THR A 70 -9.66 -10.48 -4.47
N GLY A 71 -8.45 -9.96 -4.30
CA GLY A 71 -8.19 -8.59 -3.86
C GLY A 71 -6.76 -8.44 -3.38
N PRO A 72 -6.42 -7.35 -2.67
CA PRO A 72 -5.10 -7.18 -2.08
C PRO A 72 -4.74 -8.31 -1.13
N VAL A 73 -3.51 -8.84 -1.24
CA VAL A 73 -2.97 -9.87 -0.37
C VAL A 73 -1.54 -9.52 0.04
N ALA A 74 -1.16 -9.90 1.26
CA ALA A 74 0.11 -9.50 1.84
C ALA A 74 1.33 -9.93 0.99
N MET A 75 1.30 -11.14 0.46
CA MET A 75 2.39 -11.69 -0.34
C MET A 75 2.62 -10.90 -1.64
N VAL A 76 1.57 -10.67 -2.42
CA VAL A 76 1.65 -9.89 -3.66
C VAL A 76 2.04 -8.45 -3.35
N SER A 77 1.56 -7.88 -2.25
CA SER A 77 1.92 -6.53 -1.80
C SER A 77 3.42 -6.40 -1.50
N LEU A 78 4.00 -7.35 -0.76
CA LEU A 78 5.45 -7.35 -0.50
C LEU A 78 6.28 -7.53 -1.77
N MET A 79 5.86 -8.44 -2.66
CA MET A 79 6.53 -8.64 -3.94
C MET A 79 6.44 -7.41 -4.84
N THR A 80 5.31 -6.69 -4.78
CA THR A 80 5.14 -5.41 -5.48
C THR A 80 6.13 -4.38 -4.93
N ALA A 81 6.24 -4.22 -3.61
CA ALA A 81 7.22 -3.32 -3.00
C ALA A 81 8.64 -3.65 -3.44
N ALA A 82 9.05 -4.91 -3.30
CA ALA A 82 10.40 -5.36 -3.66
C ALA A 82 10.72 -5.17 -5.15
N ALA A 83 9.74 -5.32 -6.03
CA ALA A 83 9.91 -5.10 -7.47
C ALA A 83 10.05 -3.61 -7.83
N LEU A 84 9.44 -2.72 -7.07
CA LEU A 84 9.38 -1.29 -7.39
C LEU A 84 10.41 -0.45 -6.63
N GLU A 85 10.90 -0.89 -5.47
CA GLU A 85 11.93 -0.18 -4.69
C GLU A 85 13.19 0.20 -5.50
N PRO A 86 13.69 -0.64 -6.43
CA PRO A 86 14.83 -0.25 -7.28
C PRO A 86 14.50 0.81 -8.34
N LEU A 87 13.22 1.03 -8.66
CA LEU A 87 12.78 1.90 -9.75
C LEU A 87 12.29 3.27 -9.28
N ALA A 88 11.72 3.34 -8.08
CA ALA A 88 11.15 4.58 -7.55
C ALA A 88 11.05 4.56 -6.03
N THR A 89 10.99 5.73 -5.42
CA THR A 89 10.79 5.88 -3.97
C THR A 89 9.35 5.54 -3.59
N ALA A 90 9.17 4.71 -2.55
CA ALA A 90 7.86 4.33 -2.05
C ALA A 90 6.98 5.55 -1.75
N GLY A 91 5.72 5.52 -2.20
CA GLY A 91 4.75 6.60 -2.04
C GLY A 91 4.83 7.71 -3.09
N SER A 92 5.84 7.73 -3.96
CA SER A 92 5.92 8.71 -5.07
C SER A 92 4.89 8.42 -6.17
N GLU A 93 4.55 9.41 -6.98
CA GLU A 93 3.67 9.22 -8.15
C GLU A 93 4.24 8.21 -9.15
N ALA A 94 5.56 8.20 -9.35
CA ALA A 94 6.24 7.23 -10.20
C ALA A 94 6.06 5.80 -9.66
N PHE A 95 6.22 5.62 -8.35
CA PHE A 95 6.02 4.32 -7.70
C PHE A 95 4.59 3.81 -7.89
N VAL A 96 3.60 4.68 -7.72
CA VAL A 96 2.18 4.36 -7.98
C VAL A 96 1.97 3.99 -9.45
N GLY A 97 2.53 4.78 -10.38
CA GLY A 97 2.44 4.53 -11.81
C GLY A 97 3.02 3.15 -12.19
N TYR A 98 4.16 2.78 -11.62
CA TYR A 98 4.78 1.47 -11.85
C TYR A 98 4.00 0.33 -11.18
N ALA A 99 3.36 0.55 -10.02
CA ALA A 99 2.49 -0.44 -9.40
C ALA A 99 1.27 -0.77 -10.27
N VAL A 100 0.67 0.27 -10.85
CA VAL A 100 -0.46 0.14 -11.77
C VAL A 100 -0.04 -0.55 -13.09
N LEU A 101 1.13 -0.20 -13.63
CA LEU A 101 1.71 -0.87 -14.80
C LEU A 101 2.01 -2.36 -14.52
N LEU A 102 2.58 -2.65 -13.37
CA LEU A 102 2.84 -4.02 -12.93
C LEU A 102 1.54 -4.84 -12.81
N ALA A 103 0.45 -4.25 -12.30
CA ALA A 103 -0.85 -4.90 -12.27
C ALA A 103 -1.36 -5.25 -13.68
N LEU A 104 -1.22 -4.33 -14.63
CA LEU A 104 -1.56 -4.58 -16.03
C LEU A 104 -0.75 -5.74 -16.62
N MET A 105 0.57 -5.71 -16.41
CA MET A 105 1.48 -6.74 -16.93
C MET A 105 1.17 -8.12 -16.33
N VAL A 106 0.98 -8.21 -15.01
CA VAL A 106 0.56 -9.42 -14.30
C VAL A 106 -0.77 -9.93 -14.85
N GLY A 107 -1.73 -9.03 -15.03
CA GLY A 107 -3.05 -9.36 -15.56
C GLY A 107 -3.00 -9.91 -16.97
N ILE A 108 -2.24 -9.28 -17.88
CA ILE A 108 -2.06 -9.76 -19.25
C ILE A 108 -1.40 -11.13 -19.24
N PHE A 109 -0.35 -11.33 -18.46
CA PHE A 109 0.35 -12.61 -18.38
C PHE A 109 -0.56 -13.74 -17.87
N GLN A 110 -1.33 -13.50 -16.79
CA GLN A 110 -2.31 -14.45 -16.26
C GLN A 110 -3.43 -14.76 -17.28
N LEU A 111 -3.93 -13.74 -17.96
CA LEU A 111 -4.96 -13.91 -19.00
C LEU A 111 -4.45 -14.78 -20.15
N VAL A 112 -3.24 -14.52 -20.65
CA VAL A 112 -2.59 -15.32 -21.70
C VAL A 112 -2.45 -16.77 -21.25
N LEU A 113 -1.92 -17.03 -20.05
CA LEU A 113 -1.82 -18.39 -19.51
C LEU A 113 -3.19 -19.09 -19.44
N GLY A 114 -4.23 -18.39 -19.00
CA GLY A 114 -5.59 -18.93 -18.91
C GLY A 114 -6.19 -19.25 -20.30
N MET A 115 -6.00 -18.36 -21.28
CA MET A 115 -6.49 -18.53 -22.65
C MET A 115 -5.81 -19.73 -23.36
N PHE A 116 -4.52 -19.93 -23.15
CA PHE A 116 -3.77 -21.06 -23.68
C PHE A 116 -3.94 -22.34 -22.85
N ARG A 117 -4.81 -22.34 -21.83
CA ARG A 117 -5.08 -23.49 -20.95
C ARG A 117 -3.83 -24.02 -20.24
N LEU A 118 -2.93 -23.11 -19.89
CA LEU A 118 -1.68 -23.43 -19.22
C LEU A 118 -1.81 -23.53 -17.69
N GLY A 119 -3.03 -23.46 -17.15
CA GLY A 119 -3.29 -23.67 -15.73
C GLY A 119 -2.79 -25.00 -15.18
N VAL A 120 -2.67 -26.00 -16.05
CA VAL A 120 -2.09 -27.33 -15.72
C VAL A 120 -0.59 -27.24 -15.41
N LEU A 121 0.16 -26.30 -16.03
CA LEU A 121 1.61 -26.13 -15.76
C LEU A 121 1.90 -25.80 -14.29
N LEU A 122 0.95 -25.18 -13.62
CA LEU A 122 1.08 -24.81 -12.21
C LEU A 122 0.96 -26.01 -11.25
N ASN A 123 0.49 -27.17 -11.74
CA ASN A 123 0.55 -28.42 -10.97
C ASN A 123 1.97 -28.98 -10.84
N PHE A 124 2.92 -28.50 -11.65
CA PHE A 124 4.34 -28.91 -11.58
C PHE A 124 5.10 -28.23 -10.42
N LEU A 125 4.57 -27.14 -9.88
CA LEU A 125 5.16 -26.55 -8.68
C LEU A 125 4.83 -27.45 -7.47
N SER A 126 5.89 -28.01 -6.92
CA SER A 126 5.73 -28.97 -5.83
C SER A 126 5.17 -28.32 -4.57
N HIS A 127 4.25 -28.99 -3.91
CA HIS A 127 3.63 -28.54 -2.66
C HIS A 127 4.64 -28.11 -1.58
N PRO A 128 5.79 -28.79 -1.38
CA PRO A 128 6.83 -28.37 -0.44
C PRO A 128 7.42 -26.97 -0.76
N VAL A 129 7.61 -26.64 -2.04
CA VAL A 129 8.11 -25.32 -2.44
C VAL A 129 7.12 -24.22 -2.05
N ILE A 130 5.83 -24.44 -2.31
CA ILE A 130 4.76 -23.52 -1.94
C ILE A 130 4.72 -23.35 -0.42
N LEU A 131 4.79 -24.44 0.36
CA LEU A 131 4.80 -24.36 1.82
C LEU A 131 6.03 -23.62 2.36
N GLY A 132 7.22 -23.86 1.81
CA GLY A 132 8.42 -23.15 2.18
C GLY A 132 8.30 -21.64 1.94
N PHE A 133 7.80 -21.26 0.78
CA PHE A 133 7.57 -19.86 0.44
C PHE A 133 6.52 -19.18 1.33
N VAL A 134 5.37 -19.85 1.56
CA VAL A 134 4.30 -19.32 2.43
C VAL A 134 4.80 -19.13 3.86
N ASN A 135 5.57 -20.06 4.40
CA ASN A 135 6.14 -19.95 5.73
C ASN A 135 7.16 -18.81 5.84
N ALA A 136 8.06 -18.68 4.86
CA ALA A 136 9.00 -17.57 4.80
C ALA A 136 8.28 -16.22 4.70
N ALA A 137 7.29 -16.11 3.83
CA ALA A 137 6.46 -14.92 3.69
C ALA A 137 5.71 -14.59 4.99
N ALA A 138 5.17 -15.59 5.70
CA ALA A 138 4.49 -15.38 6.98
C ALA A 138 5.42 -14.80 8.05
N ILE A 139 6.69 -15.27 8.11
CA ILE A 139 7.72 -14.73 9.01
C ILE A 139 8.05 -13.27 8.63
N ILE A 140 8.31 -13.00 7.36
CA ILE A 140 8.63 -11.66 6.86
C ILE A 140 7.48 -10.69 7.14
N ILE A 141 6.23 -11.09 6.85
CA ILE A 141 5.04 -10.28 7.12
C ILE A 141 4.89 -10.01 8.62
N GLY A 142 5.01 -11.05 9.46
CA GLY A 142 4.89 -10.92 10.91
C GLY A 142 5.94 -9.98 11.48
N THR A 143 7.19 -10.17 11.11
CA THR A 143 8.30 -9.33 11.59
C THR A 143 8.26 -7.90 11.04
N SER A 144 7.75 -7.69 9.83
CA SER A 144 7.56 -6.33 9.27
C SER A 144 6.50 -5.50 10.03
N GLN A 145 5.61 -6.14 10.79
CA GLN A 145 4.61 -5.44 11.61
C GLN A 145 5.10 -5.08 13.02
N LEU A 146 6.28 -5.56 13.43
CA LEU A 146 6.80 -5.33 14.79
C LEU A 146 6.87 -3.83 15.12
N GLY A 147 7.39 -3.00 14.21
CA GLY A 147 7.46 -1.55 14.42
C GLY A 147 6.08 -0.92 14.70
N LYS A 148 5.03 -1.38 14.01
CA LYS A 148 3.66 -0.90 14.23
C LYS A 148 3.07 -1.37 15.57
N ILE A 149 3.42 -2.57 16.01
CA ILE A 149 2.97 -3.16 17.28
C ILE A 149 3.59 -2.39 18.46
N PHE A 150 4.89 -2.09 18.38
CA PHE A 150 5.59 -1.33 19.40
C PHE A 150 5.43 0.19 19.26
N GLY A 151 4.85 0.67 18.15
CA GLY A 151 4.69 2.10 17.86
C GLY A 151 6.03 2.79 17.59
N VAL A 152 7.02 2.08 17.07
CA VAL A 152 8.36 2.60 16.76
C VAL A 152 8.64 2.60 15.26
N THR A 153 9.46 3.52 14.81
CA THR A 153 10.02 3.55 13.46
C THR A 153 11.48 3.09 13.51
N ALA A 154 11.85 2.15 12.65
CA ALA A 154 13.22 1.67 12.53
C ALA A 154 13.70 1.80 11.08
N ASP A 155 15.00 1.99 10.90
CA ASP A 155 15.62 2.00 9.59
C ASP A 155 15.50 0.62 8.94
N LYS A 156 15.16 0.63 7.64
CA LYS A 156 14.90 -0.62 6.91
C LYS A 156 16.15 -1.50 6.73
N GLY A 157 17.36 -0.94 6.83
CA GLY A 157 18.59 -1.66 6.54
C GLY A 157 18.65 -2.16 5.09
N GLU A 158 19.76 -2.80 4.71
CA GLU A 158 19.92 -3.43 3.41
C GLU A 158 19.21 -4.79 3.35
N TYR A 159 19.19 -5.50 4.48
CA TYR A 159 18.59 -6.84 4.62
C TYR A 159 17.46 -6.84 5.64
N HIS A 160 16.47 -7.72 5.42
CA HIS A 160 15.30 -7.83 6.31
C HIS A 160 15.65 -8.15 7.78
N TYR A 161 16.71 -8.93 8.03
CA TYR A 161 17.14 -9.22 9.40
C TYR A 161 17.68 -7.98 10.14
N GLU A 162 18.30 -7.05 9.43
CA GLU A 162 18.77 -5.77 9.97
C GLU A 162 17.58 -4.92 10.41
N PHE A 163 16.54 -4.84 9.55
CA PHE A 163 15.30 -4.18 9.91
C PHE A 163 14.69 -4.76 11.21
N VAL A 164 14.69 -6.08 11.36
CA VAL A 164 14.17 -6.73 12.57
C VAL A 164 14.99 -6.36 13.80
N ILE A 165 16.33 -6.41 13.70
CA ILE A 165 17.26 -6.06 14.79
C ILE A 165 17.10 -4.58 15.17
N ASN A 166 17.08 -3.68 14.18
CA ASN A 166 16.89 -2.25 14.39
C ASN A 166 15.52 -1.94 15.03
N THR A 167 14.48 -2.67 14.62
CA THR A 167 13.14 -2.51 15.21
C THR A 167 13.09 -2.97 16.66
N ILE A 168 13.76 -4.08 16.98
CA ILE A 168 13.85 -4.56 18.37
C ILE A 168 14.66 -3.58 19.22
N GLY A 169 15.79 -3.08 18.71
CA GLY A 169 16.60 -2.06 19.38
C GLY A 169 15.77 -0.80 19.68
N ALA A 170 15.09 -0.25 18.66
CA ALA A 170 14.22 0.91 18.84
C ALA A 170 13.06 0.63 19.82
N ALA A 171 12.51 -0.58 19.83
CA ALA A 171 11.47 -0.97 20.78
C ALA A 171 12.00 -1.02 22.22
N MET A 172 13.23 -1.45 22.44
CA MET A 172 13.82 -1.48 23.79
C MET A 172 14.05 -0.07 24.36
N GLU A 173 14.34 0.90 23.48
CA GLU A 173 14.63 2.28 23.88
C GLU A 173 13.37 3.16 23.95
N SER A 174 12.39 2.96 23.06
CA SER A 174 11.29 3.93 22.87
C SER A 174 9.94 3.30 22.53
N THR A 175 9.57 2.18 23.18
CA THR A 175 8.23 1.57 22.99
C THR A 175 7.11 2.52 23.37
N HIS A 176 6.18 2.75 22.43
CA HIS A 176 4.95 3.50 22.71
C HIS A 176 3.94 2.60 23.41
N TRP A 177 3.91 2.65 24.74
CA TRP A 177 3.09 1.76 25.58
C TRP A 177 1.59 1.76 25.23
N PRO A 178 0.94 2.91 24.91
CA PRO A 178 -0.46 2.90 24.52
C PRO A 178 -0.71 2.07 23.25
N THR A 179 0.17 2.17 22.24
CA THR A 179 0.06 1.35 21.01
C THR A 179 0.23 -0.14 21.33
N LEU A 180 1.21 -0.51 22.13
CA LEU A 180 1.43 -1.89 22.54
C LEU A 180 0.23 -2.45 23.32
N CYS A 181 -0.34 -1.69 24.26
CA CYS A 181 -1.54 -2.09 24.97
C CYS A 181 -2.73 -2.31 24.02
N MET A 182 -2.93 -1.43 23.04
CA MET A 182 -3.98 -1.58 22.03
C MET A 182 -3.75 -2.82 21.15
N ALA A 183 -2.50 -3.10 20.77
CA ALA A 183 -2.15 -4.30 20.01
C ALA A 183 -2.41 -5.58 20.83
N ILE A 184 -1.99 -5.64 22.09
CA ILE A 184 -2.24 -6.77 22.99
C ILE A 184 -3.75 -6.96 23.17
N LEU A 185 -4.50 -5.89 23.38
CA LEU A 185 -5.96 -5.94 23.50
C LEU A 185 -6.61 -6.51 22.24
N ALA A 186 -6.20 -6.02 21.04
CA ALA A 186 -6.71 -6.53 19.78
C ALA A 186 -6.44 -8.03 19.60
N PHE A 187 -5.22 -8.50 19.89
CA PHE A 187 -4.88 -9.92 19.87
C PHE A 187 -5.70 -10.71 20.89
N GLY A 188 -5.86 -10.20 22.12
CA GLY A 188 -6.66 -10.83 23.17
C GLY A 188 -8.13 -10.99 22.76
N ILE A 189 -8.72 -9.95 22.15
CA ILE A 189 -10.09 -10.02 21.62
C ILE A 189 -10.18 -11.06 20.49
N MET A 190 -9.25 -11.04 19.52
CA MET A 190 -9.28 -12.00 18.42
C MET A 190 -9.18 -13.45 18.90
N ILE A 191 -8.26 -13.74 19.81
CA ILE A 191 -8.07 -15.09 20.38
C ILE A 191 -9.30 -15.47 21.21
N GLY A 192 -9.79 -14.56 22.06
CA GLY A 192 -10.95 -14.80 22.91
C GLY A 192 -12.22 -15.07 22.10
N VAL A 193 -12.52 -14.24 21.09
CA VAL A 193 -13.69 -14.45 20.24
C VAL A 193 -13.60 -15.77 19.47
N ARG A 194 -12.42 -16.10 18.89
CA ARG A 194 -12.21 -17.38 18.20
C ARG A 194 -12.38 -18.59 19.13
N ARG A 195 -11.98 -18.46 20.39
CA ARG A 195 -12.06 -19.56 21.36
C ARG A 195 -13.47 -19.77 21.89
N PHE A 196 -14.20 -18.68 22.21
CA PHE A 196 -15.51 -18.76 22.88
C PHE A 196 -16.69 -18.70 21.93
N LYS A 197 -16.57 -17.97 20.82
CA LYS A 197 -17.65 -17.78 19.83
C LYS A 197 -17.10 -17.80 18.39
N PRO A 198 -16.67 -18.95 17.87
CA PRO A 198 -15.99 -19.06 16.57
C PRO A 198 -16.84 -18.61 15.36
N ARG A 199 -18.17 -18.46 15.55
CA ARG A 199 -19.08 -17.96 14.50
C ARG A 199 -19.06 -16.45 14.33
N LEU A 200 -18.48 -15.71 15.28
CA LEU A 200 -18.40 -14.26 15.21
C LEU A 200 -17.13 -13.81 14.48
N PRO A 201 -17.18 -12.73 13.70
CA PRO A 201 -16.03 -12.18 12.99
C PRO A 201 -15.05 -11.52 13.98
N ALA A 202 -14.09 -12.29 14.49
CA ALA A 202 -13.17 -11.86 15.54
C ALA A 202 -12.37 -10.60 15.18
N VAL A 203 -11.92 -10.50 13.92
CA VAL A 203 -11.16 -9.32 13.43
C VAL A 203 -12.03 -8.06 13.47
N LEU A 204 -13.28 -8.16 12.99
CA LEU A 204 -14.21 -7.04 12.99
C LEU A 204 -14.49 -6.51 14.41
N ILE A 205 -14.72 -7.44 15.36
CA ILE A 205 -14.96 -7.09 16.77
C ILE A 205 -13.72 -6.41 17.35
N ALA A 206 -12.53 -6.93 17.09
CA ALA A 206 -11.29 -6.30 17.54
C ALA A 206 -11.14 -4.88 16.98
N VAL A 207 -11.31 -4.69 15.66
CA VAL A 207 -11.21 -3.37 15.02
C VAL A 207 -12.22 -2.39 15.59
N ILE A 208 -13.51 -2.77 15.68
CA ILE A 208 -14.54 -1.87 16.21
C ILE A 208 -14.22 -1.49 17.67
N THR A 209 -13.85 -2.47 18.49
CA THR A 209 -13.56 -2.22 19.92
C THR A 209 -12.36 -1.29 20.07
N THR A 210 -11.26 -1.55 19.35
CA THR A 210 -10.06 -0.71 19.44
C THR A 210 -10.29 0.67 18.86
N THR A 211 -11.10 0.82 17.79
CA THR A 211 -11.48 2.13 17.24
C THR A 211 -12.29 2.95 18.23
N ILE A 212 -13.29 2.33 18.89
CA ILE A 212 -14.09 3.02 19.91
C ILE A 212 -13.21 3.45 21.08
N LEU A 213 -12.31 2.60 21.54
CA LEU A 213 -11.39 2.92 22.62
C LEU A 213 -10.40 4.03 22.21
N ALA A 214 -9.84 3.97 21.00
CA ALA A 214 -8.96 5.00 20.47
C ALA A 214 -9.67 6.38 20.44
N TRP A 215 -10.92 6.41 19.99
CA TRP A 215 -11.73 7.62 20.00
C TRP A 215 -12.05 8.11 21.42
N LEU A 216 -12.43 7.20 22.33
CA LEU A 216 -12.82 7.55 23.71
C LEU A 216 -11.63 8.13 24.51
N PHE A 217 -10.44 7.58 24.31
CA PHE A 217 -9.21 8.01 25.01
C PHE A 217 -8.48 9.14 24.29
N GLY A 218 -9.01 9.63 23.15
CA GLY A 218 -8.34 10.67 22.37
C GLY A 218 -6.93 10.27 21.95
N PHE A 219 -6.77 9.01 21.48
CA PHE A 219 -5.48 8.42 21.14
C PHE A 219 -4.73 9.21 20.06
N GLU A 220 -5.48 9.90 19.22
CA GLU A 220 -4.96 10.78 18.18
C GLU A 220 -5.27 12.23 18.53
N LYS A 221 -4.24 13.07 18.51
CA LYS A 221 -4.40 14.51 18.60
C LYS A 221 -3.81 15.14 17.35
N HIS A 222 -4.61 15.97 16.69
CA HIS A 222 -4.18 16.80 15.57
C HIS A 222 -4.15 18.25 16.03
N ILE A 223 -3.05 18.91 15.75
CA ILE A 223 -2.92 20.35 15.99
C ILE A 223 -2.32 21.00 14.74
N THR A 224 -2.62 22.26 14.58
CA THR A 224 -2.08 23.07 13.49
C THR A 224 -1.29 24.19 14.13
N VAL A 225 -0.01 24.26 13.81
CA VAL A 225 0.93 25.22 14.42
C VAL A 225 1.59 26.08 13.35
N LYS A 226 2.07 27.25 13.74
CA LYS A 226 2.87 28.09 12.83
C LYS A 226 4.30 27.57 12.76
N THR A 227 4.96 27.79 11.63
CA THR A 227 6.34 27.35 11.41
C THR A 227 7.33 27.93 12.44
N ASP A 228 7.04 29.10 13.01
CA ASP A 228 7.85 29.75 14.06
C ASP A 228 7.81 29.01 15.41
N GLN A 229 6.78 28.20 15.64
CA GLN A 229 6.66 27.35 16.83
C GLN A 229 7.55 26.08 16.77
N ILE A 230 8.17 25.79 15.63
CA ILE A 230 9.18 24.73 15.51
C ILE A 230 10.55 25.35 15.79
N SER A 231 11.17 25.00 16.90
CA SER A 231 12.44 25.58 17.32
C SER A 231 13.62 25.19 16.43
N ASN A 232 13.59 24.00 15.85
CA ASN A 232 14.67 23.48 15.01
C ASN A 232 14.75 24.23 13.67
N GLN A 233 15.82 25.00 13.48
CA GLN A 233 16.03 25.79 12.27
C GLN A 233 16.25 24.90 11.02
N LYS A 234 16.84 23.70 11.17
CA LYS A 234 17.02 22.78 10.06
C LYS A 234 15.66 22.30 9.52
N ILE A 235 14.73 21.95 10.42
CA ILE A 235 13.37 21.53 10.03
C ILE A 235 12.62 22.67 9.38
N ARG A 236 12.67 23.89 9.94
CA ARG A 236 12.05 25.06 9.31
C ARG A 236 12.57 25.31 7.90
N THR A 237 13.89 25.22 7.73
CA THR A 237 14.53 25.39 6.42
C THR A 237 14.13 24.25 5.47
N ALA A 238 14.08 22.99 5.95
CA ALA A 238 13.67 21.86 5.15
C ALA A 238 12.20 21.96 4.68
N LEU A 239 11.29 22.43 5.55
CA LEU A 239 9.89 22.70 5.17
C LEU A 239 9.78 23.75 4.06
N MET A 240 10.58 24.82 4.13
CA MET A 240 10.62 25.83 3.07
C MET A 240 11.18 25.27 1.75
N TYR A 241 12.22 24.42 1.84
CA TYR A 241 12.80 23.77 0.66
C TYR A 241 11.80 22.79 0.04
N ASP A 242 11.08 22.00 0.82
CA ASP A 242 10.07 21.06 0.34
C ASP A 242 9.01 21.75 -0.52
N VAL A 243 8.51 22.90 -0.08
CA VAL A 243 7.55 23.72 -0.85
C VAL A 243 8.16 24.32 -2.12
N LEU A 244 9.40 24.78 -2.05
CA LEU A 244 10.09 25.35 -3.20
C LEU A 244 10.39 24.28 -4.26
N GLU A 245 10.84 23.10 -3.82
CA GLU A 245 11.08 21.99 -4.73
C GLU A 245 9.76 21.46 -5.33
N ALA A 246 8.69 21.36 -4.56
CA ALA A 246 7.36 20.98 -5.07
C ALA A 246 6.89 21.94 -6.17
N ARG A 247 7.08 23.28 -5.99
CA ARG A 247 6.76 24.27 -7.03
C ARG A 247 7.66 24.13 -8.26
N ARG A 248 8.96 23.85 -8.07
CA ARG A 248 9.88 23.62 -9.20
C ARG A 248 9.48 22.39 -9.99
N ILE A 249 9.15 21.31 -9.30
CA ILE A 249 8.67 20.07 -9.93
C ILE A 249 7.41 20.36 -10.76
N THR A 250 6.42 21.05 -10.20
CA THR A 250 5.19 21.41 -10.91
C THR A 250 5.49 22.23 -12.17
N ASN A 251 6.33 23.28 -12.07
CA ASN A 251 6.69 24.10 -13.21
C ASN A 251 7.47 23.34 -14.28
N LEU A 252 8.33 22.40 -13.88
CA LEU A 252 9.07 21.57 -14.82
C LEU A 252 8.15 20.51 -15.48
N GLN A 253 7.18 19.99 -14.76
CA GLN A 253 6.16 19.09 -15.29
C GLN A 253 5.29 19.79 -16.34
N GLU A 254 4.86 21.02 -16.08
CA GLU A 254 4.13 21.83 -17.07
C GLU A 254 4.96 22.04 -18.35
N LYS A 255 6.23 22.43 -18.20
CA LYS A 255 7.16 22.59 -19.34
C LYS A 255 7.39 21.28 -20.10
N TYR A 256 7.49 20.15 -19.39
CA TYR A 256 7.64 18.85 -20.02
C TYR A 256 6.42 18.48 -20.85
N VAL A 257 5.21 18.71 -20.32
CA VAL A 257 3.95 18.43 -21.00
C VAL A 257 3.78 19.35 -22.23
N GLU A 258 4.15 20.62 -22.12
CA GLU A 258 4.11 21.55 -23.24
C GLU A 258 5.09 21.16 -24.35
N ALA A 259 6.35 20.89 -24.00
CA ALA A 259 7.36 20.44 -24.94
C ALA A 259 6.99 19.08 -25.59
N GLN A 260 6.33 18.20 -24.86
CA GLN A 260 5.84 16.90 -25.39
C GLN A 260 4.71 17.11 -26.41
N LYS A 261 3.81 18.05 -26.18
CA LYS A 261 2.75 18.42 -27.13
C LYS A 261 3.33 19.04 -28.41
N ASP A 262 4.30 19.95 -28.27
CA ASP A 262 4.96 20.60 -29.39
C ASP A 262 5.74 19.59 -30.25
N HIS A 263 6.45 18.65 -29.60
CA HIS A 263 7.14 17.56 -30.28
C HIS A 263 6.17 16.66 -31.05
N ALA A 264 5.04 16.29 -30.42
CA ALA A 264 4.03 15.46 -31.08
C ALA A 264 3.38 16.15 -32.29
N ALA A 265 3.06 17.44 -32.17
CA ALA A 265 2.50 18.23 -33.27
C ALA A 265 3.47 18.34 -34.45
N LYS A 266 4.77 18.55 -34.18
CA LYS A 266 5.79 18.65 -35.23
C LYS A 266 6.15 17.30 -35.86
N ALA A 267 6.10 16.22 -35.10
CA ALA A 267 6.33 14.88 -35.61
C ALA A 267 5.26 14.45 -36.62
N GLU A 268 4.02 14.94 -36.44
CA GLU A 268 2.92 14.70 -37.37
C GLU A 268 3.08 15.46 -38.69
N ASP A 269 3.78 16.63 -38.67
CA ASP A 269 3.93 17.53 -39.83
C ASP A 269 5.21 17.25 -40.67
N ILE A 270 6.33 16.83 -40.07
CA ILE A 270 7.68 16.81 -40.69
C ILE A 270 8.23 15.35 -40.88
N GLY A 271 7.64 14.35 -40.26
CA GLY A 271 8.17 12.97 -40.22
C GLY A 271 9.33 12.79 -39.24
N ASP A 272 9.42 11.59 -38.67
CA ASP A 272 10.18 11.25 -37.44
C ASP A 272 11.73 11.39 -37.55
N ASP A 273 12.30 11.60 -38.74
CA ASP A 273 13.75 11.52 -39.02
C ASP A 273 14.44 12.88 -39.19
N SER A 274 13.82 13.99 -38.79
CA SER A 274 14.46 15.30 -38.93
C SER A 274 15.42 15.62 -37.78
N ALA A 275 16.59 16.24 -38.10
CA ALA A 275 17.57 16.64 -37.08
C ALA A 275 16.97 17.57 -36.01
N THR A 276 15.91 18.30 -36.33
CA THR A 276 15.19 19.18 -35.42
C THR A 276 14.42 18.35 -34.36
N LEU A 277 13.76 17.28 -34.76
CA LEU A 277 13.04 16.38 -33.83
C LEU A 277 13.99 15.61 -32.91
N MET A 278 15.18 15.25 -33.41
CA MET A 278 16.23 14.65 -32.57
C MET A 278 16.70 15.59 -31.46
N THR A 279 16.86 16.87 -31.78
CA THR A 279 17.28 17.89 -30.79
C THR A 279 16.19 18.14 -29.75
N GLU A 280 14.92 18.19 -30.17
CA GLU A 280 13.78 18.35 -29.27
C GLU A 280 13.59 17.12 -28.37
N ARG A 281 13.80 15.91 -28.89
CA ARG A 281 13.77 14.68 -28.11
C ARG A 281 14.87 14.67 -27.04
N GLN A 282 16.09 15.11 -27.35
CA GLN A 282 17.16 15.29 -26.36
C GLN A 282 16.77 16.31 -25.29
N GLY A 283 16.11 17.40 -25.67
CA GLY A 283 15.58 18.40 -24.74
C GLY A 283 14.53 17.81 -23.79
N LEU A 284 13.61 16.98 -24.30
CA LEU A 284 12.61 16.26 -23.51
C LEU A 284 13.26 15.28 -22.52
N GLU A 285 14.25 14.50 -22.97
CA GLU A 285 15.00 13.59 -22.11
C GLU A 285 15.76 14.33 -21.00
N GLN A 286 16.28 15.50 -21.31
CA GLN A 286 16.99 16.35 -20.34
C GLN A 286 16.04 16.92 -19.27
N ILE A 287 14.85 17.39 -19.67
CA ILE A 287 13.80 17.86 -18.72
C ILE A 287 13.32 16.69 -17.86
N LYS A 288 13.10 15.52 -18.45
CA LYS A 288 12.71 14.31 -17.74
C LYS A 288 13.77 13.91 -16.69
N PHE A 289 15.03 13.89 -17.08
CA PHE A 289 16.14 13.57 -16.16
C PHE A 289 16.21 14.55 -14.98
N GLN A 290 16.00 15.86 -15.23
CA GLN A 290 15.92 16.85 -14.16
C GLN A 290 14.73 16.64 -13.25
N LEU A 291 13.56 16.28 -13.79
CA LEU A 291 12.37 15.94 -13.03
C LEU A 291 12.61 14.72 -12.12
N ASP A 292 13.22 13.67 -12.65
CA ASP A 292 13.51 12.46 -11.91
C ASP A 292 14.48 12.74 -10.75
N GLN A 293 15.55 13.53 -10.99
CA GLN A 293 16.48 13.95 -9.93
C GLN A 293 15.80 14.81 -8.86
N LEU A 294 14.94 15.73 -9.24
CA LEU A 294 14.23 16.59 -8.29
C LEU A 294 13.23 15.77 -7.47
N ASN A 295 12.49 14.86 -8.10
CA ASN A 295 11.56 13.97 -7.42
C ASN A 295 12.25 13.06 -6.42
N GLU A 296 13.41 12.49 -6.76
CA GLU A 296 14.20 11.65 -5.88
C GLU A 296 14.70 12.43 -4.65
N ARG A 297 15.24 13.63 -4.87
CA ARG A 297 15.68 14.51 -3.76
C ARG A 297 14.51 14.95 -2.89
N ALA A 298 13.43 15.46 -3.51
CA ALA A 298 12.24 15.87 -2.78
C ALA A 298 11.66 14.70 -1.96
N GLY A 299 11.60 13.49 -2.52
CA GLY A 299 11.14 12.30 -1.84
C GLY A 299 11.99 11.92 -0.62
N SER A 300 13.31 12.04 -0.71
CA SER A 300 14.21 11.75 0.41
C SER A 300 14.08 12.77 1.55
N TYR A 301 14.06 14.07 1.23
CA TYR A 301 13.84 15.14 2.20
C TYR A 301 12.46 15.06 2.85
N HIS A 302 11.43 14.83 2.07
CA HIS A 302 10.06 14.66 2.56
C HIS A 302 9.97 13.49 3.56
N LYS A 303 10.58 12.35 3.22
CA LYS A 303 10.60 11.17 4.08
C LYS A 303 11.34 11.41 5.40
N GLU A 304 12.48 12.09 5.37
CA GLU A 304 13.24 12.43 6.56
C GLU A 304 12.44 13.41 7.44
N LEU A 305 11.89 14.47 6.85
CA LEU A 305 11.14 15.50 7.54
C LEU A 305 9.89 14.96 8.24
N PHE A 306 9.07 14.16 7.53
CA PHE A 306 7.82 13.63 8.04
C PHE A 306 7.99 12.44 9.01
N ASN A 307 9.18 11.83 9.06
CA ASN A 307 9.51 10.79 10.03
C ASN A 307 10.29 11.31 11.25
N THR A 308 10.68 12.59 11.27
CA THR A 308 11.42 13.16 12.41
C THR A 308 10.47 13.41 13.58
N PRO A 309 10.70 12.80 14.75
CA PRO A 309 9.88 13.03 15.92
C PRO A 309 10.16 14.42 16.51
N LEU A 310 9.11 15.15 16.81
CA LEU A 310 9.12 16.44 17.50
C LEU A 310 8.51 16.27 18.89
N TYR A 311 9.03 16.99 19.86
CA TYR A 311 8.55 16.95 21.23
C TYR A 311 8.04 18.34 21.63
N ALA A 312 6.86 18.40 22.21
CA ALA A 312 6.19 19.65 22.58
C ALA A 312 6.63 20.10 23.97
N ILE A 313 6.96 21.38 24.10
CA ILE A 313 7.25 22.05 25.39
C ILE A 313 6.33 23.25 25.50
N GLY A 314 5.61 23.38 26.63
CA GLY A 314 4.68 24.48 26.91
C GLY A 314 3.23 24.04 26.83
N GLU A 315 2.34 24.93 27.23
CA GLU A 315 0.89 24.71 27.21
C GLU A 315 0.21 25.65 26.20
N ASP A 316 -0.80 25.12 25.47
CA ASP A 316 -1.66 25.84 24.52
C ASP A 316 -0.91 26.69 23.46
N GLU A 317 -1.18 27.99 23.38
CA GLU A 317 -0.63 28.92 22.37
C GLU A 317 0.89 29.14 22.48
N ALA A 318 1.51 28.82 23.61
CA ALA A 318 2.95 28.93 23.85
C ALA A 318 3.73 27.64 23.57
N MET A 319 3.06 26.62 23.02
CA MET A 319 3.66 25.33 22.73
C MET A 319 4.74 25.46 21.63
N GLN A 320 5.94 25.01 21.93
CA GLN A 320 7.06 24.96 21.00
C GLN A 320 7.50 23.50 20.77
N PHE A 321 8.00 23.23 19.57
CA PHE A 321 8.36 21.89 19.13
C PHE A 321 9.86 21.79 18.90
N PHE A 322 10.48 20.80 19.52
CA PHE A 322 11.91 20.55 19.50
C PHE A 322 12.19 19.14 18.98
N THR A 323 13.34 18.95 18.38
CA THR A 323 13.89 17.60 18.16
C THR A 323 14.68 17.14 19.39
N ARG A 324 14.85 15.83 19.55
CA ARG A 324 15.66 15.27 20.64
C ARG A 324 17.09 15.83 20.65
N SER A 325 17.66 16.15 19.49
CA SER A 325 18.98 16.77 19.38
C SER A 325 19.06 18.22 19.88
N ASP A 326 17.95 18.95 19.87
CA ASP A 326 17.92 20.35 20.32
C ASP A 326 17.89 20.45 21.84
N ILE A 327 17.44 19.38 22.51
CA ILE A 327 17.27 19.30 23.97
C ILE A 327 18.52 18.76 24.65
N GLY A 328 19.49 18.27 23.89
CA GLY A 328 20.69 17.53 24.29
C GLY A 328 21.72 18.20 25.22
N GLY A 329 21.30 19.09 26.09
CA GLY A 329 22.07 19.63 27.21
C GLY A 329 21.29 19.69 28.53
N GLN A 330 20.02 19.26 28.56
CA GLN A 330 19.12 19.33 29.74
C GLN A 330 18.42 17.99 29.98
N ASP A 331 19.03 16.87 29.59
CA ASP A 331 18.40 15.54 29.56
C ASP A 331 17.82 15.06 30.92
N GLU A 332 18.45 15.35 32.04
CA GLU A 332 17.99 14.85 33.34
C GLU A 332 16.68 15.51 33.85
N THR A 333 16.47 16.78 33.51
CA THR A 333 15.24 17.50 33.94
C THR A 333 14.05 17.27 32.99
N ALA A 334 14.30 16.94 31.73
CA ALA A 334 13.28 16.72 30.73
C ALA A 334 12.63 15.32 30.84
N GLU A 335 13.37 14.32 31.29
CA GLU A 335 12.84 12.98 31.60
C GLU A 335 11.98 12.99 32.88
N GLU A 336 12.36 13.74 33.90
CA GLU A 336 11.58 13.87 35.15
C GLU A 336 10.24 14.62 34.98
N THR A 337 10.11 15.46 33.94
CA THR A 337 8.89 16.25 33.68
C THR A 337 7.91 15.61 32.74
N GLY A 338 8.17 14.37 32.23
CA GLY A 338 7.29 13.67 31.27
C GLY A 338 7.20 14.35 29.90
N LEU A 339 8.13 15.23 29.58
CA LEU A 339 8.15 16.05 28.37
C LEU A 339 8.27 15.21 27.07
N PHE A 340 8.78 13.98 27.17
CA PHE A 340 8.99 13.08 26.04
C PHE A 340 7.86 12.05 25.86
N ASP A 341 6.75 12.18 26.58
CA ASP A 341 5.71 11.14 26.63
C ASP A 341 5.03 10.84 25.28
N GLN A 342 4.96 11.81 24.37
CA GLN A 342 4.35 11.58 23.06
C GLN A 342 5.06 12.35 21.94
N PRO A 343 5.72 11.66 20.98
CA PRO A 343 6.30 12.31 19.83
C PRO A 343 5.21 12.83 18.88
N TRP A 344 5.44 14.00 18.31
CA TRP A 344 4.63 14.63 17.28
C TRP A 344 5.31 14.46 15.93
N PHE A 345 4.54 14.16 14.92
CA PHE A 345 5.02 14.01 13.54
C PHE A 345 4.35 15.03 12.63
N ILE A 346 5.09 15.55 11.67
CA ILE A 346 4.57 16.46 10.66
C ILE A 346 3.67 15.65 9.73
N THR A 347 2.45 16.13 9.48
CA THR A 347 1.48 15.49 8.59
C THR A 347 1.19 16.32 7.34
N SER A 348 1.32 17.63 7.44
CA SER A 348 1.10 18.54 6.32
C SER A 348 1.85 19.85 6.55
N TYR A 349 2.19 20.51 5.44
CA TYR A 349 2.74 21.86 5.46
C TYR A 349 2.13 22.69 4.32
N SER A 350 1.58 23.84 4.64
CA SER A 350 1.04 24.77 3.67
C SER A 350 1.10 26.19 4.19
N SER A 351 1.66 27.09 3.39
CA SER A 351 1.63 28.54 3.62
C SER A 351 2.09 29.01 5.01
N GLY A 352 3.12 28.36 5.57
CA GLY A 352 3.67 28.72 6.89
C GLY A 352 2.94 28.09 8.08
N VAL A 353 2.04 27.17 7.81
CA VAL A 353 1.28 26.39 8.80
C VAL A 353 1.64 24.93 8.69
N VAL A 354 1.97 24.31 9.82
CA VAL A 354 2.38 22.92 9.93
C VAL A 354 1.31 22.14 10.66
N GLY A 355 0.80 21.09 10.02
CA GLY A 355 -0.04 20.12 10.70
C GLY A 355 0.83 19.12 11.45
N LEU A 356 0.61 18.99 12.75
CA LEU A 356 1.28 18.04 13.63
C LEU A 356 0.29 17.05 14.20
N GLN A 357 0.73 15.82 14.35
CA GLN A 357 -0.04 14.74 14.91
C GLN A 357 0.77 13.93 15.91
N THR A 358 0.13 13.53 17.00
CA THR A 358 0.66 12.57 17.97
C THR A 358 -0.32 11.41 18.16
N GLY A 359 0.17 10.29 18.73
CA GLY A 359 -0.64 9.12 19.03
C GLY A 359 -0.32 7.95 18.13
N GLY A 360 -0.77 7.75 17.02
CA GLY A 360 -0.46 6.65 16.08
C GLY A 360 -0.13 7.18 14.70
N LYS A 361 0.48 6.36 13.86
CA LYS A 361 0.70 6.71 12.46
C LYS A 361 -0.64 6.67 11.73
N VAL A 362 -1.23 7.82 11.44
CA VAL A 362 -2.50 7.92 10.70
C VAL A 362 -2.29 7.60 9.22
N ILE A 363 -3.30 6.97 8.66
CA ILE A 363 -3.29 6.44 7.28
C ILE A 363 -3.37 7.56 6.22
N GLY A 364 -3.53 8.82 6.61
CA GLY A 364 -3.73 9.95 5.71
C GLY A 364 -5.20 10.08 5.23
N GLU A 365 -5.49 11.15 4.52
CA GLU A 365 -6.83 11.38 3.98
C GLU A 365 -7.14 10.41 2.84
N VAL A 366 -8.30 9.78 2.92
CA VAL A 366 -8.84 8.97 1.82
C VAL A 366 -9.53 9.89 0.83
N PRO A 367 -9.11 9.94 -0.45
CA PRO A 367 -9.75 10.77 -1.46
C PRO A 367 -11.25 10.46 -1.56
N ARG A 368 -12.06 11.50 -1.69
CA ARG A 368 -13.52 11.34 -1.84
C ARG A 368 -13.87 10.83 -3.23
N GLY A 369 -14.70 9.80 -3.29
CA GLY A 369 -15.22 9.24 -4.54
C GLY A 369 -14.57 7.91 -4.93
N LEU A 370 -14.96 7.41 -6.09
CA LEU A 370 -14.42 6.18 -6.66
C LEU A 370 -13.14 6.48 -7.44
N PRO A 371 -12.24 5.48 -7.61
CA PRO A 371 -11.04 5.67 -8.43
C PRO A 371 -11.43 6.07 -9.86
N GLY A 372 -10.81 7.13 -10.35
CA GLY A 372 -11.00 7.58 -11.72
C GLY A 372 -10.41 6.58 -12.73
N PHE A 373 -11.02 6.49 -13.90
CA PHE A 373 -10.43 5.74 -15.01
C PHE A 373 -9.13 6.42 -15.47
N SER A 374 -8.05 5.67 -15.50
CA SER A 374 -6.74 6.15 -15.93
C SER A 374 -6.00 4.99 -16.64
N MET A 375 -5.58 5.24 -17.88
CA MET A 375 -4.75 4.26 -18.58
C MET A 375 -3.35 4.24 -17.94
N PRO A 376 -2.81 3.04 -17.64
CA PRO A 376 -1.43 2.91 -17.19
C PRO A 376 -0.46 3.55 -18.19
N LYS A 377 0.50 4.32 -17.70
CA LYS A 377 1.53 4.91 -18.56
C LYS A 377 2.51 3.80 -19.01
N PHE A 378 2.67 3.64 -20.30
CA PHE A 378 3.60 2.68 -20.88
C PHE A 378 5.01 3.28 -20.94
N GLU A 379 5.89 2.84 -20.07
CA GLU A 379 7.30 3.20 -20.08
C GLU A 379 8.13 1.95 -20.41
N TRP A 380 8.75 1.95 -21.60
CA TRP A 380 9.41 0.75 -22.13
C TRP A 380 10.57 0.27 -21.26
N SER A 381 11.32 1.20 -20.66
CA SER A 381 12.38 0.88 -19.71
C SER A 381 11.86 0.18 -18.46
N ALA A 382 10.77 0.70 -17.88
CA ALA A 382 10.13 0.09 -16.71
C ALA A 382 9.57 -1.30 -17.00
N ILE A 383 8.93 -1.48 -18.18
CA ILE A 383 8.40 -2.78 -18.60
C ILE A 383 9.52 -3.83 -18.60
N MET A 384 10.68 -3.52 -19.20
CA MET A 384 11.79 -4.47 -19.27
C MET A 384 12.32 -4.87 -17.88
N HIS A 385 12.40 -3.93 -16.95
CA HIS A 385 12.81 -4.23 -15.57
C HIS A 385 11.76 -5.03 -14.80
N LEU A 386 10.46 -4.82 -15.10
CA LEU A 386 9.36 -5.47 -14.39
C LEU A 386 8.97 -6.86 -14.94
N ILE A 387 9.52 -7.31 -16.06
CA ILE A 387 9.16 -8.62 -16.65
C ILE A 387 9.38 -9.77 -15.66
N GLY A 388 10.54 -9.82 -15.02
CA GLY A 388 10.86 -10.86 -14.03
C GLY A 388 9.89 -10.86 -12.85
N ALA A 389 9.61 -9.68 -12.30
CA ALA A 389 8.65 -9.49 -11.23
C ALA A 389 7.23 -9.86 -11.67
N THR A 390 6.83 -9.48 -12.87
CA THR A 390 5.53 -9.84 -13.48
C THR A 390 5.29 -11.34 -13.49
N ILE A 391 6.25 -12.09 -14.03
CA ILE A 391 6.17 -13.58 -14.12
C ILE A 391 6.08 -14.16 -12.70
N THR A 392 6.94 -13.69 -11.80
CA THR A 392 7.01 -14.19 -10.43
C THR A 392 5.71 -13.92 -9.65
N ILE A 393 5.20 -12.69 -9.69
CA ILE A 393 3.96 -12.30 -9.02
C ILE A 393 2.77 -13.05 -9.62
N ALA A 394 2.70 -13.16 -10.95
CA ALA A 394 1.61 -13.85 -11.62
C ALA A 394 1.55 -15.33 -11.25
N LEU A 395 2.70 -16.01 -11.25
CA LEU A 395 2.76 -17.44 -10.93
C LEU A 395 2.53 -17.71 -9.46
N ILE A 396 3.22 -17.01 -8.57
CA ILE A 396 3.11 -17.22 -7.11
C ILE A 396 1.73 -16.80 -6.61
N GLY A 397 1.25 -15.63 -7.02
CA GLY A 397 -0.08 -15.16 -6.65
C GLY A 397 -1.17 -16.13 -7.12
N PHE A 398 -1.07 -16.63 -8.36
CA PHE A 398 -2.03 -17.61 -8.84
C PHE A 398 -1.93 -18.95 -8.09
N MET A 399 -0.73 -19.43 -7.79
CA MET A 399 -0.56 -20.67 -7.01
C MET A 399 -1.19 -20.58 -5.62
N GLU A 400 -1.02 -19.46 -4.94
CA GLU A 400 -1.69 -19.22 -3.67
C GLU A 400 -3.21 -19.30 -3.87
N ALA A 401 -3.74 -18.56 -4.81
CA ALA A 401 -5.16 -18.50 -5.10
C ALA A 401 -5.77 -19.86 -5.47
N ILE A 402 -5.14 -20.60 -6.37
CA ILE A 402 -5.66 -21.92 -6.82
C ILE A 402 -5.57 -22.96 -5.70
N SER A 403 -4.56 -22.88 -4.84
CA SER A 403 -4.43 -23.76 -3.66
C SER A 403 -5.58 -23.54 -2.68
N ILE A 404 -5.90 -22.26 -2.41
CA ILE A 404 -7.04 -21.88 -1.58
C ILE A 404 -8.36 -22.33 -2.22
N ALA A 405 -8.54 -22.05 -3.51
CA ALA A 405 -9.74 -22.43 -4.25
C ALA A 405 -9.94 -23.96 -4.26
N LYS A 406 -8.87 -24.75 -4.48
CA LYS A 406 -8.93 -26.21 -4.39
C LYS A 406 -9.30 -26.70 -2.99
N ALA A 407 -8.72 -26.12 -1.95
CA ALA A 407 -9.03 -26.48 -0.56
C ALA A 407 -10.50 -26.22 -0.22
N MET A 408 -11.05 -25.09 -0.70
CA MET A 408 -12.45 -24.73 -0.50
C MET A 408 -13.39 -25.60 -1.35
N ALA A 409 -13.03 -25.82 -2.62
CA ALA A 409 -13.79 -26.68 -3.54
C ALA A 409 -13.91 -28.12 -3.00
N ALA A 410 -12.85 -28.65 -2.38
CA ALA A 410 -12.88 -29.97 -1.74
C ALA A 410 -13.88 -30.04 -0.58
N LYS A 411 -14.02 -28.97 0.24
CA LYS A 411 -15.00 -28.88 1.33
C LYS A 411 -16.43 -28.72 0.80
N THR A 412 -16.62 -27.93 -0.24
CA THR A 412 -17.96 -27.58 -0.78
C THR A 412 -18.41 -28.48 -1.92
N ARG A 413 -17.57 -29.43 -2.37
CA ARG A 413 -17.82 -30.35 -3.47
C ARG A 413 -18.13 -29.64 -4.79
N GLN A 414 -17.49 -28.50 -5.04
CA GLN A 414 -17.65 -27.73 -6.26
C GLN A 414 -16.59 -28.08 -7.29
N SER A 415 -16.96 -27.98 -8.57
CA SER A 415 -16.01 -28.09 -9.68
C SER A 415 -15.19 -26.80 -9.80
N LEU A 416 -13.88 -26.93 -9.94
CA LEU A 416 -12.96 -25.81 -10.09
C LEU A 416 -12.18 -25.95 -11.40
N SER A 417 -12.07 -24.86 -12.14
CA SER A 417 -11.25 -24.79 -13.37
C SER A 417 -10.10 -23.81 -13.15
N ALA A 418 -8.87 -24.34 -13.17
CA ALA A 418 -7.67 -23.52 -13.01
C ALA A 418 -7.53 -22.46 -14.12
N ASP A 419 -7.91 -22.82 -15.36
CA ASP A 419 -7.83 -21.88 -16.48
C ASP A 419 -8.84 -20.73 -16.34
N ARG A 420 -10.07 -21.02 -15.87
CA ARG A 420 -11.07 -19.98 -15.61
C ARG A 420 -10.65 -19.06 -14.45
N GLU A 421 -9.99 -19.60 -13.41
CA GLU A 421 -9.43 -18.80 -12.32
C GLU A 421 -8.29 -17.87 -12.82
N LEU A 422 -7.40 -18.37 -13.70
CA LEU A 422 -6.38 -17.54 -14.35
C LEU A 422 -7.00 -16.40 -15.16
N ILE A 423 -8.04 -16.69 -15.94
CA ILE A 423 -8.78 -15.68 -16.69
C ILE A 423 -9.42 -14.66 -15.72
N GLY A 424 -10.05 -15.13 -14.66
CA GLY A 424 -10.69 -14.29 -13.66
C GLY A 424 -9.70 -13.33 -12.98
N GLN A 425 -8.56 -13.84 -12.54
CA GLN A 425 -7.51 -13.03 -11.92
C GLN A 425 -6.81 -12.11 -12.92
N GLY A 426 -6.56 -12.60 -14.15
CA GLY A 426 -5.99 -11.80 -15.22
C GLY A 426 -6.88 -10.60 -15.56
N MET A 427 -8.17 -10.82 -15.78
CA MET A 427 -9.15 -9.76 -16.02
C MET A 427 -9.28 -8.80 -14.83
N SER A 428 -9.24 -9.33 -13.62
CA SER A 428 -9.27 -8.56 -12.38
C SER A 428 -8.09 -7.58 -12.29
N ASN A 429 -6.88 -8.03 -12.58
CA ASN A 429 -5.68 -7.21 -12.60
C ASN A 429 -5.67 -6.19 -13.76
N ILE A 430 -6.12 -6.58 -14.96
CA ILE A 430 -6.22 -5.67 -16.12
C ILE A 430 -7.22 -4.55 -15.85
N VAL A 431 -8.45 -4.89 -15.48
CA VAL A 431 -9.48 -3.88 -15.22
C VAL A 431 -9.10 -3.06 -13.99
N GLY A 432 -8.56 -3.70 -12.95
CA GLY A 432 -8.08 -3.02 -11.75
C GLY A 432 -7.02 -1.97 -12.06
N SER A 433 -6.05 -2.27 -12.93
CA SER A 433 -5.02 -1.32 -13.32
C SER A 433 -5.56 -0.06 -14.01
N MET A 434 -6.66 -0.18 -14.76
CA MET A 434 -7.35 0.97 -15.37
C MET A 434 -8.05 1.87 -14.34
N PHE A 435 -8.22 1.38 -13.12
CA PHE A 435 -8.81 2.11 -11.99
C PHE A 435 -7.81 2.20 -10.82
N GLN A 436 -6.54 2.34 -11.14
CA GLN A 436 -5.45 2.63 -10.19
C GLN A 436 -5.23 1.55 -9.13
N ALA A 437 -5.62 0.31 -9.38
CA ALA A 437 -5.29 -0.81 -8.52
C ALA A 437 -3.88 -1.34 -8.81
N TYR A 438 -3.18 -1.75 -7.76
CA TYR A 438 -1.94 -2.52 -7.84
C TYR A 438 -2.24 -4.03 -7.93
N PRO A 439 -1.25 -4.92 -8.16
CA PRO A 439 -1.49 -6.34 -8.35
C PRO A 439 -2.27 -6.99 -7.21
N VAL A 440 -3.26 -7.80 -7.55
CA VAL A 440 -4.14 -8.52 -6.62
C VAL A 440 -4.12 -10.02 -6.86
N SER A 441 -4.53 -10.80 -5.86
CA SER A 441 -4.66 -12.24 -5.93
C SER A 441 -5.73 -12.77 -4.98
N GLY A 442 -5.93 -14.11 -4.95
CA GLY A 442 -6.84 -14.75 -4.02
C GLY A 442 -6.36 -14.72 -2.58
N SER A 443 -7.26 -14.52 -1.62
CA SER A 443 -6.96 -14.38 -0.19
C SER A 443 -7.47 -15.55 0.62
N PHE A 444 -6.60 -16.16 1.43
CA PHE A 444 -6.99 -17.23 2.36
C PHE A 444 -7.90 -16.71 3.48
N SER A 445 -7.55 -15.59 4.09
CA SER A 445 -8.25 -15.04 5.26
C SER A 445 -9.69 -14.59 4.98
N ARG A 446 -10.02 -14.35 3.71
CA ARG A 446 -11.35 -13.90 3.27
C ARG A 446 -12.16 -14.99 2.58
N SER A 447 -11.52 -16.09 2.19
CA SER A 447 -12.15 -17.20 1.46
C SER A 447 -12.54 -18.37 2.35
N ALA A 448 -12.09 -18.38 3.62
CA ALA A 448 -12.27 -19.50 4.57
C ALA A 448 -13.45 -19.31 5.51
#